data_6a40a7e18cb28f1bba141c904d614a4f
#
_entry.id   6a40a7e18cb28f1bba141c904d614a4f
#
_cell.length_a   1.000
_cell.length_b   1.000
_cell.length_c   1.000
_cell.angle_alpha   90.00
_cell.angle_beta   90.00
_cell.angle_gamma   90.00
#
_symmetry.space_group_name_H-M   'P 1'
#
loop_
_entity.id
_entity.type
_entity.pdbx_description
1 polymer ?
#
loop_
_entity_poly.entity_id
_entity_poly.type
_entity_poly.pdbx_seq_one_letter_code
_entity_poly.pdbx_strand_id
1 'polypeptide(L)'
;MSQMSAHNPDDLDAADPPADDPDAGTMAAARGRIYGLLAATFDGDVDQVATALADNTFADLAAVLPVDLNTEPLMLDDPDERALKIGYDNLFVVPGEHYIPPFASGHATDPSEEFESDSPYHTAGDAGELLGDPAARMTQLYDVAGFEPDRGDGIPDHVAACFEFMRALCLQEARLTDDPTAADRRATIHELQASTLATLGWLDQFEAAVANEDTVEGVFAGITRLARTFTAWDARDGVQTAVPTTDQDTDTTSQ
;
A
#
# COMPACT_ATOMS: atom_id res chain seq x y z
N MET A 1 27.00 54.35 39.97
CA MET A 1 26.50 54.65 38.61
C MET A 1 26.30 53.31 37.95
N SER A 2 25.05 52.77 38.06
CA SER A 2 24.65 51.50 37.45
C SER A 2 24.06 51.81 36.08
N GLN A 3 24.62 51.24 35.03
CA GLN A 3 24.00 51.25 33.71
C GLN A 3 23.10 50.01 33.62
N MET A 4 21.80 50.32 33.50
CA MET A 4 20.78 49.36 33.13
C MET A 4 20.89 49.11 31.59
N SER A 5 21.23 47.88 31.22
CA SER A 5 21.19 47.45 29.82
C SER A 5 19.74 47.25 29.41
N ALA A 6 19.30 47.98 28.40
CA ALA A 6 17.96 47.87 27.84
C ALA A 6 17.87 46.53 27.07
N HIS A 7 16.89 45.74 27.42
CA HIS A 7 16.48 44.53 26.72
C HIS A 7 15.70 44.95 25.46
N ASN A 8 16.17 44.52 24.31
CA ASN A 8 15.51 44.79 23.02
C ASN A 8 14.36 43.78 22.82
N PRO A 9 13.11 44.23 22.65
CA PRO A 9 11.95 43.35 22.52
C PRO A 9 11.72 42.80 21.08
N ASP A 10 12.68 42.94 20.16
CA ASP A 10 12.54 42.57 18.74
C ASP A 10 13.13 41.20 18.36
N ASP A 11 13.55 40.36 19.31
CA ASP A 11 13.79 38.94 19.07
C ASP A 11 12.48 38.16 19.16
N LEU A 12 11.53 38.51 18.25
CA LEU A 12 10.42 37.62 17.96
C LEU A 12 10.92 36.46 17.12
N ASP A 13 10.85 35.28 17.72
CA ASP A 13 10.97 33.96 17.10
C ASP A 13 10.54 34.04 15.61
N ALA A 14 11.50 33.96 14.73
CA ALA A 14 11.22 33.55 13.35
C ALA A 14 10.82 32.07 13.44
N ALA A 15 9.53 31.81 13.58
CA ALA A 15 9.01 30.47 13.37
C ALA A 15 9.52 29.99 12.01
N ASP A 16 10.21 28.85 11.98
CA ASP A 16 10.55 28.19 10.74
C ASP A 16 9.29 28.14 9.86
N PRO A 17 9.40 28.51 8.56
CA PRO A 17 8.26 28.37 7.67
C PRO A 17 7.78 26.92 7.76
N PRO A 18 6.46 26.67 7.76
CA PRO A 18 5.94 25.31 7.72
C PRO A 18 6.60 24.60 6.53
N ALA A 19 7.09 23.38 6.75
CA ALA A 19 7.61 22.55 5.68
C ALA A 19 6.55 22.55 4.57
N ASP A 20 6.93 22.97 3.36
CA ASP A 20 6.03 22.98 2.22
C ASP A 20 5.43 21.58 2.09
N ASP A 21 4.09 21.46 2.05
CA ASP A 21 3.43 20.19 1.78
C ASP A 21 3.99 19.63 0.47
N PRO A 22 4.36 18.34 0.42
CA PRO A 22 4.93 17.75 -0.78
C PRO A 22 3.95 17.91 -1.95
N ASP A 23 4.45 18.33 -3.10
CA ASP A 23 3.62 18.44 -4.31
C ASP A 23 3.00 17.09 -4.69
N ALA A 24 1.90 17.13 -5.46
CA ALA A 24 1.13 15.92 -5.81
C ALA A 24 1.99 14.86 -6.54
N GLY A 25 2.95 15.27 -7.36
CA GLY A 25 3.85 14.35 -8.06
C GLY A 25 4.81 13.65 -7.11
N THR A 26 5.37 14.37 -6.15
CA THR A 26 6.21 13.82 -5.08
C THR A 26 5.43 12.83 -4.22
N MET A 27 4.18 13.16 -3.88
CA MET A 27 3.30 12.29 -3.11
C MET A 27 2.97 11.00 -3.87
N ALA A 28 2.57 11.10 -5.14
CA ALA A 28 2.31 9.93 -5.97
C ALA A 28 3.55 9.04 -6.13
N ALA A 29 4.74 9.64 -6.28
CA ALA A 29 5.99 8.89 -6.34
C ALA A 29 6.33 8.18 -5.02
N ALA A 30 6.07 8.81 -3.86
CA ALA A 30 6.28 8.20 -2.54
C ALA A 30 5.33 7.00 -2.34
N ARG A 31 4.04 7.16 -2.66
CA ARG A 31 3.06 6.07 -2.66
C ARG A 31 3.54 4.90 -3.54
N GLY A 32 3.99 5.19 -4.76
CA GLY A 32 4.52 4.19 -5.68
C GLY A 32 5.74 3.44 -5.16
N ARG A 33 6.61 4.08 -4.37
CA ARG A 33 7.76 3.42 -3.73
C ARG A 33 7.33 2.46 -2.63
N ILE A 34 6.37 2.85 -1.80
CA ILE A 34 5.83 1.96 -0.75
C ILE A 34 5.16 0.75 -1.40
N TYR A 35 4.31 0.94 -2.39
CA TYR A 35 3.70 -0.18 -3.11
C TYR A 35 4.74 -1.11 -3.74
N GLY A 36 5.82 -0.55 -4.29
CA GLY A 36 6.92 -1.35 -4.85
C GLY A 36 7.63 -2.21 -3.80
N LEU A 37 7.85 -1.68 -2.60
CA LEU A 37 8.46 -2.42 -1.51
C LEU A 37 7.52 -3.50 -0.96
N LEU A 38 6.23 -3.18 -0.81
CA LEU A 38 5.21 -4.15 -0.42
C LEU A 38 5.06 -5.28 -1.46
N ALA A 39 5.05 -4.94 -2.76
CA ALA A 39 5.01 -5.93 -3.82
C ALA A 39 6.20 -6.89 -3.74
N ALA A 40 7.43 -6.37 -3.57
CA ALA A 40 8.63 -7.18 -3.42
C ALA A 40 8.57 -8.09 -2.18
N THR A 41 8.06 -7.57 -1.05
CA THR A 41 7.93 -8.33 0.19
C THR A 41 7.03 -9.55 0.00
N PHE A 42 5.83 -9.35 -0.55
CA PHE A 42 4.86 -10.44 -0.70
C PHE A 42 5.11 -11.34 -1.92
N ASP A 43 6.08 -10.99 -2.76
CA ASP A 43 6.60 -11.84 -3.84
C ASP A 43 7.83 -12.66 -3.42
N GLY A 44 8.29 -12.50 -2.16
CA GLY A 44 9.40 -13.25 -1.60
C GLY A 44 10.80 -12.77 -1.99
N ASP A 45 10.93 -11.49 -2.41
CA ASP A 45 12.22 -10.84 -2.65
C ASP A 45 12.89 -10.48 -1.30
N VAL A 46 13.35 -11.53 -0.60
CA VAL A 46 13.88 -11.43 0.76
C VAL A 46 15.12 -10.55 0.83
N ASP A 47 15.96 -10.57 -0.20
CA ASP A 47 17.17 -9.75 -0.27
C ASP A 47 16.81 -8.25 -0.27
N GLN A 48 15.78 -7.88 -1.05
CA GLN A 48 15.29 -6.50 -1.06
C GLN A 48 14.66 -6.12 0.29
N VAL A 49 13.92 -7.03 0.93
CA VAL A 49 13.31 -6.81 2.25
C VAL A 49 14.39 -6.61 3.31
N ALA A 50 15.38 -7.50 3.38
CA ALA A 50 16.48 -7.40 4.33
C ALA A 50 17.24 -6.06 4.18
N THR A 51 17.54 -5.66 2.94
CA THR A 51 18.15 -4.36 2.65
C THR A 51 17.28 -3.20 3.14
N ALA A 52 15.97 -3.24 2.87
CA ALA A 52 15.04 -2.19 3.27
C ALA A 52 14.89 -2.07 4.80
N LEU A 53 14.97 -3.20 5.52
CA LEU A 53 14.96 -3.22 6.98
C LEU A 53 16.25 -2.61 7.55
N ALA A 54 17.42 -3.06 7.06
CA ALA A 54 18.73 -2.56 7.50
C ALA A 54 18.92 -1.06 7.24
N ASP A 55 18.43 -0.57 6.12
CA ASP A 55 18.54 0.85 5.70
C ASP A 55 17.42 1.73 6.27
N ASN A 56 16.51 1.19 7.10
CA ASN A 56 15.32 1.90 7.61
C ASN A 56 14.41 2.48 6.52
N THR A 57 14.40 1.89 5.32
CA THR A 57 13.66 2.41 4.15
C THR A 57 12.15 2.54 4.42
N PHE A 58 11.56 1.65 5.24
CA PHE A 58 10.15 1.76 5.62
C PHE A 58 9.85 3.02 6.42
N ALA A 59 10.74 3.39 7.35
CA ALA A 59 10.59 4.59 8.17
C ALA A 59 10.78 5.86 7.32
N ASP A 60 11.78 5.88 6.44
CA ASP A 60 12.04 7.02 5.55
C ASP A 60 10.87 7.27 4.60
N LEU A 61 10.28 6.22 4.04
CA LEU A 61 9.11 6.34 3.17
C LEU A 61 7.86 6.75 3.95
N ALA A 62 7.67 6.23 5.16
CA ALA A 62 6.57 6.62 6.03
C ALA A 62 6.62 8.10 6.40
N ALA A 63 7.81 8.64 6.66
CA ALA A 63 8.01 10.04 7.05
C ALA A 63 7.61 11.07 5.96
N VAL A 64 7.53 10.64 4.70
CA VAL A 64 7.12 11.51 3.57
C VAL A 64 5.60 11.62 3.45
N LEU A 65 4.85 10.68 4.04
CA LEU A 65 3.40 10.62 3.90
C LEU A 65 2.69 11.27 5.10
N PRO A 66 1.53 11.91 4.90
CA PRO A 66 0.74 12.51 5.97
C PRO A 66 -0.13 11.45 6.69
N VAL A 67 0.47 10.31 7.00
CA VAL A 67 -0.17 9.18 7.71
C VAL A 67 0.79 8.60 8.72
N ASP A 68 0.31 8.31 9.92
CA ASP A 68 1.09 7.67 10.95
C ASP A 68 1.18 6.15 10.69
N LEU A 69 2.33 5.71 10.18
CA LEU A 69 2.63 4.31 9.94
C LEU A 69 3.60 3.80 11.01
N ASN A 70 3.18 2.81 11.79
CA ASN A 70 4.06 2.21 12.78
C ASN A 70 5.15 1.37 12.11
N THR A 71 6.36 1.91 12.06
CA THR A 71 7.54 1.28 11.49
C THR A 71 8.50 0.73 12.54
N GLU A 72 8.22 0.89 13.84
CA GLU A 72 9.09 0.43 14.93
C GLU A 72 9.45 -1.08 14.81
N PRO A 73 8.52 -2.00 14.50
CA PRO A 73 8.86 -3.41 14.33
C PRO A 73 9.75 -3.71 13.12
N LEU A 74 9.93 -2.74 12.23
CA LEU A 74 10.68 -2.87 10.98
C LEU A 74 12.07 -2.21 11.04
N MET A 75 12.46 -1.68 12.20
CA MET A 75 13.77 -1.05 12.42
C MET A 75 14.75 -2.10 12.94
N LEU A 76 15.40 -2.83 12.04
CA LEU A 76 16.35 -3.89 12.35
C LEU A 76 17.74 -3.54 11.80
N ASP A 77 18.74 -3.45 12.69
CA ASP A 77 20.12 -3.12 12.29
C ASP A 77 20.82 -4.24 11.50
N ASP A 78 20.47 -5.50 11.76
CA ASP A 78 21.10 -6.68 11.14
C ASP A 78 20.06 -7.80 10.93
N PRO A 79 19.17 -7.67 9.93
CA PRO A 79 18.14 -8.68 9.65
C PRO A 79 18.77 -9.98 9.16
N ASP A 80 18.39 -11.11 9.73
CA ASP A 80 18.82 -12.44 9.28
C ASP A 80 18.02 -12.86 8.02
N GLU A 81 18.62 -12.69 6.83
CA GLU A 81 18.01 -13.06 5.53
C GLU A 81 17.52 -14.51 5.51
N ARG A 82 18.26 -15.42 6.14
CA ARG A 82 17.87 -16.83 6.19
C ARG A 82 16.63 -17.03 7.05
N ALA A 83 16.55 -16.36 8.19
CA ALA A 83 15.37 -16.40 9.06
C ALA A 83 14.16 -15.79 8.34
N LEU A 84 14.34 -14.65 7.67
CA LEU A 84 13.31 -14.02 6.83
C LEU A 84 12.81 -14.97 5.74
N LYS A 85 13.72 -15.64 5.02
CA LYS A 85 13.34 -16.61 3.97
C LYS A 85 12.54 -17.79 4.52
N ILE A 86 12.95 -18.33 5.66
CA ILE A 86 12.22 -19.43 6.31
C ILE A 86 10.84 -18.95 6.77
N GLY A 87 10.76 -17.76 7.37
CA GLY A 87 9.50 -17.17 7.79
C GLY A 87 8.55 -16.94 6.60
N TYR A 88 9.06 -16.35 5.52
CA TYR A 88 8.30 -16.14 4.30
C TYR A 88 7.77 -17.47 3.72
N ASP A 89 8.64 -18.47 3.57
CA ASP A 89 8.25 -19.76 3.01
C ASP A 89 7.18 -20.46 3.86
N ASN A 90 7.31 -20.42 5.19
CA ASN A 90 6.34 -21.02 6.10
C ASN A 90 4.98 -20.30 6.06
N LEU A 91 5.00 -18.97 5.95
CA LEU A 91 3.77 -18.17 5.98
C LEU A 91 3.04 -18.18 4.62
N PHE A 92 3.77 -18.10 3.50
CA PHE A 92 3.14 -17.74 2.22
C PHE A 92 3.38 -18.75 1.08
N VAL A 93 4.30 -19.73 1.25
CA VAL A 93 4.68 -20.63 0.14
C VAL A 93 4.35 -22.09 0.45
N VAL A 94 4.72 -22.58 1.63
CA VAL A 94 4.62 -24.00 1.94
C VAL A 94 3.28 -24.31 2.59
N PRO A 95 2.37 -25.07 1.95
CA PRO A 95 1.12 -25.47 2.58
C PRO A 95 1.38 -26.27 3.88
N GLY A 96 0.85 -25.78 4.99
CA GLY A 96 1.07 -26.37 6.31
C GLY A 96 0.26 -25.63 7.38
N GLU A 97 0.61 -25.89 8.64
CA GLU A 97 -0.09 -25.34 9.81
C GLU A 97 -0.04 -23.82 9.88
N HIS A 98 1.03 -23.20 9.33
CA HIS A 98 1.26 -21.76 9.40
C HIS A 98 0.96 -21.04 8.08
N TYR A 99 0.48 -21.77 7.06
CA TYR A 99 0.28 -21.22 5.73
C TYR A 99 -0.93 -20.28 5.70
N ILE A 100 -0.71 -19.08 5.19
CA ILE A 100 -1.71 -18.04 4.98
C ILE A 100 -1.70 -17.66 3.50
N PRO A 101 -2.77 -17.91 2.74
CA PRO A 101 -2.81 -17.57 1.31
C PRO A 101 -2.66 -16.06 1.10
N PRO A 102 -1.65 -15.61 0.31
CA PRO A 102 -1.43 -14.19 0.07
C PRO A 102 -2.27 -13.64 -1.09
N PHE A 103 -3.50 -14.11 -1.26
CA PHE A 103 -4.42 -13.70 -2.33
C PHE A 103 -5.86 -13.59 -1.82
N ALA A 104 -6.63 -12.66 -2.41
CA ALA A 104 -7.95 -12.26 -1.93
C ALA A 104 -8.96 -13.41 -1.93
N SER A 105 -8.97 -14.24 -2.98
CA SER A 105 -9.88 -15.38 -3.10
C SER A 105 -9.64 -16.44 -2.01
N GLY A 106 -8.43 -16.51 -1.43
CA GLY A 106 -8.13 -17.34 -0.26
C GLY A 106 -8.83 -16.92 1.03
N HIS A 107 -9.28 -15.66 1.12
CA HIS A 107 -9.97 -15.08 2.27
C HIS A 107 -11.44 -14.80 2.02
N ALA A 108 -11.97 -15.12 0.83
CA ALA A 108 -13.38 -15.00 0.53
C ALA A 108 -14.17 -16.04 1.32
N THR A 109 -15.14 -15.58 2.12
CA THR A 109 -16.00 -16.47 2.93
C THR A 109 -17.15 -17.05 2.13
N ASP A 110 -17.55 -16.37 1.04
CA ASP A 110 -18.63 -16.82 0.16
C ASP A 110 -18.01 -17.28 -1.17
N PRO A 111 -18.24 -18.52 -1.60
CA PRO A 111 -17.83 -18.97 -2.93
C PRO A 111 -18.54 -18.14 -4.01
N SER A 112 -17.90 -17.99 -5.17
CA SER A 112 -18.50 -17.30 -6.30
C SER A 112 -19.79 -17.99 -6.75
N GLU A 113 -20.74 -17.25 -7.33
CA GLU A 113 -22.03 -17.79 -7.82
C GLU A 113 -21.85 -18.89 -8.88
N GLU A 114 -20.69 -18.93 -9.53
CA GLU A 114 -20.36 -19.93 -10.56
C GLU A 114 -19.69 -21.19 -9.97
N PHE A 115 -19.38 -21.19 -8.65
CA PHE A 115 -18.67 -22.28 -8.03
C PHE A 115 -19.63 -23.37 -7.55
N GLU A 116 -19.77 -24.44 -8.33
CA GLU A 116 -20.39 -25.70 -7.90
C GLU A 116 -19.33 -26.81 -7.81
N SER A 117 -19.01 -27.25 -6.61
CA SER A 117 -18.09 -28.38 -6.42
C SER A 117 -18.66 -29.42 -5.49
N ASP A 118 -18.71 -30.67 -5.97
CA ASP A 118 -19.07 -31.87 -5.19
C ASP A 118 -17.86 -32.43 -4.39
N SER A 119 -16.73 -31.73 -4.38
CA SER A 119 -15.53 -32.18 -3.67
C SER A 119 -15.69 -32.03 -2.16
N PRO A 120 -15.47 -33.10 -1.37
CA PRO A 120 -15.54 -33.02 0.09
C PRO A 120 -14.46 -32.10 0.69
N TYR A 121 -13.45 -31.72 -0.09
CA TYR A 121 -12.42 -30.76 0.33
C TYR A 121 -12.89 -29.31 0.24
N HIS A 122 -13.94 -29.01 -0.53
CA HIS A 122 -14.52 -27.67 -0.65
C HIS A 122 -15.69 -27.44 0.34
N THR A 123 -16.20 -28.49 0.96
CA THR A 123 -17.24 -28.38 2.00
C THR A 123 -16.66 -28.24 3.41
N ALA A 124 -15.37 -28.35 3.59
CA ALA A 124 -14.69 -28.22 4.88
C ALA A 124 -14.34 -26.76 5.26
N GLY A 125 -15.04 -25.81 4.68
CA GLY A 125 -15.35 -24.47 5.21
C GLY A 125 -14.24 -23.50 5.28
N ASP A 126 -13.40 -22.90 5.36
CA ASP A 126 -12.72 -21.63 5.61
C ASP A 126 -11.73 -21.19 4.50
N ALA A 127 -11.47 -22.03 3.52
CA ALA A 127 -10.62 -21.69 2.39
C ALA A 127 -11.47 -21.23 1.20
N GLY A 128 -11.27 -20.00 0.76
CA GLY A 128 -11.91 -19.46 -0.43
C GLY A 128 -11.49 -20.19 -1.72
N GLU A 129 -12.19 -19.89 -2.79
CA GLU A 129 -11.99 -20.43 -4.13
C GLU A 129 -10.76 -19.77 -4.79
N LEU A 130 -9.75 -20.57 -5.19
CA LEU A 130 -8.65 -20.05 -5.99
C LEU A 130 -9.16 -19.58 -7.36
N LEU A 131 -8.78 -18.36 -7.79
CA LEU A 131 -9.22 -17.73 -9.03
C LEU A 131 -10.74 -17.43 -9.09
N GLY A 132 -11.37 -17.19 -7.95
CA GLY A 132 -12.76 -16.77 -7.85
C GLY A 132 -13.01 -15.31 -8.27
N ASP A 133 -14.15 -14.75 -7.85
CA ASP A 133 -14.58 -13.39 -8.20
C ASP A 133 -13.52 -12.30 -7.95
N PRO A 134 -12.72 -12.33 -6.86
CA PRO A 134 -11.65 -11.36 -6.66
C PRO A 134 -10.60 -11.40 -7.78
N ALA A 135 -10.18 -12.60 -8.20
CA ALA A 135 -9.21 -12.78 -9.28
C ALA A 135 -9.75 -12.30 -10.63
N ALA A 136 -11.02 -12.62 -10.96
CA ALA A 136 -11.69 -12.15 -12.16
C ALA A 136 -11.76 -10.60 -12.20
N ARG A 137 -12.06 -9.98 -11.05
CA ARG A 137 -12.09 -8.52 -10.92
C ARG A 137 -10.73 -7.89 -11.17
N MET A 138 -9.65 -8.44 -10.59
CA MET A 138 -8.31 -7.92 -10.83
C MET A 138 -7.87 -8.10 -12.27
N THR A 139 -8.17 -9.25 -12.90
CA THR A 139 -7.92 -9.46 -14.34
C THR A 139 -8.57 -8.39 -15.20
N GLN A 140 -9.82 -8.01 -14.93
CA GLN A 140 -10.50 -6.94 -15.65
C GLN A 140 -9.80 -5.58 -15.49
N LEU A 141 -9.32 -5.25 -14.29
CA LEU A 141 -8.57 -4.00 -14.04
C LEU A 141 -7.25 -3.97 -14.80
N TYR A 142 -6.53 -5.09 -14.83
CA TYR A 142 -5.29 -5.24 -15.59
C TYR A 142 -5.53 -5.08 -17.09
N ASP A 143 -6.57 -5.73 -17.64
CA ASP A 143 -6.94 -5.64 -19.04
C ASP A 143 -7.28 -4.20 -19.47
N VAL A 144 -8.05 -3.47 -18.64
CA VAL A 144 -8.39 -2.06 -18.89
C VAL A 144 -7.15 -1.18 -18.94
N ALA A 145 -6.17 -1.44 -18.08
CA ALA A 145 -4.93 -0.70 -18.00
C ALA A 145 -3.88 -1.14 -19.04
N GLY A 146 -4.07 -2.28 -19.69
CA GLY A 146 -3.04 -2.94 -20.50
C GLY A 146 -1.83 -3.33 -19.65
N PHE A 147 -2.06 -3.78 -18.42
CA PHE A 147 -1.03 -4.16 -17.46
C PHE A 147 -0.94 -5.69 -17.36
N GLU A 148 0.26 -6.20 -17.28
CA GLU A 148 0.55 -7.62 -17.09
C GLU A 148 1.47 -7.74 -15.87
N PRO A 149 1.00 -8.32 -14.74
CA PRO A 149 1.81 -8.47 -13.55
C PRO A 149 2.97 -9.42 -13.78
N ASP A 150 4.16 -9.03 -13.33
CA ASP A 150 5.34 -9.90 -13.28
C ASP A 150 5.42 -10.68 -11.95
N ARG A 151 4.64 -10.26 -10.93
CA ARG A 151 4.63 -10.78 -9.57
C ARG A 151 3.36 -11.56 -9.27
N GLY A 152 3.40 -12.37 -8.17
CA GLY A 152 2.24 -13.09 -7.66
C GLY A 152 1.97 -14.42 -8.36
N ASP A 153 2.98 -15.05 -8.99
CA ASP A 153 2.93 -16.40 -9.56
C ASP A 153 1.75 -16.65 -10.53
N GLY A 154 1.32 -15.60 -11.24
CA GLY A 154 0.20 -15.67 -12.19
C GLY A 154 -1.18 -15.71 -11.52
N ILE A 155 -1.30 -15.44 -10.25
CA ILE A 155 -2.56 -15.30 -9.50
C ILE A 155 -2.97 -13.82 -9.52
N PRO A 156 -4.05 -13.42 -10.24
CA PRO A 156 -4.36 -12.01 -10.45
C PRO A 156 -4.67 -11.23 -9.17
N ASP A 157 -5.28 -11.86 -8.17
CA ASP A 157 -5.63 -11.27 -6.88
C ASP A 157 -4.59 -11.53 -5.79
N HIS A 158 -3.40 -11.99 -6.17
CA HIS A 158 -2.25 -12.06 -5.26
C HIS A 158 -1.86 -10.66 -4.80
N VAL A 159 -1.60 -10.49 -3.52
CA VAL A 159 -1.32 -9.17 -2.93
C VAL A 159 -0.10 -8.48 -3.58
N ALA A 160 0.93 -9.26 -3.96
CA ALA A 160 2.10 -8.74 -4.66
C ALA A 160 1.75 -8.17 -6.05
N ALA A 161 0.91 -8.88 -6.84
CA ALA A 161 0.42 -8.42 -8.13
C ALA A 161 -0.42 -7.14 -8.01
N CYS A 162 -1.32 -7.09 -7.03
CA CYS A 162 -2.12 -5.89 -6.74
C CYS A 162 -1.25 -4.69 -6.38
N PHE A 163 -0.23 -4.87 -5.54
CA PHE A 163 0.69 -3.79 -5.16
C PHE A 163 1.62 -3.38 -6.31
N GLU A 164 2.05 -4.32 -7.15
CA GLU A 164 2.80 -4.00 -8.36
C GLU A 164 1.98 -3.11 -9.31
N PHE A 165 0.71 -3.43 -9.48
CA PHE A 165 -0.21 -2.62 -10.26
C PHE A 165 -0.41 -1.22 -9.67
N MET A 166 -0.65 -1.11 -8.36
CA MET A 166 -0.74 0.18 -7.67
C MET A 166 0.55 1.01 -7.84
N ARG A 167 1.72 0.36 -7.75
CA ARG A 167 3.00 1.02 -8.03
C ARG A 167 3.04 1.61 -9.44
N ALA A 168 2.63 0.83 -10.44
CA ALA A 168 2.62 1.28 -11.83
C ALA A 168 1.69 2.48 -12.03
N LEU A 169 0.49 2.45 -11.44
CA LEU A 169 -0.47 3.55 -11.49
C LEU A 169 0.04 4.82 -10.80
N CYS A 170 0.63 4.71 -9.61
CA CYS A 170 1.20 5.85 -8.89
C CYS A 170 2.39 6.49 -9.66
N LEU A 171 3.24 5.68 -10.30
CA LEU A 171 4.34 6.19 -11.11
C LEU A 171 3.86 6.86 -12.41
N GLN A 172 2.75 6.40 -12.99
CA GLN A 172 2.12 7.09 -14.11
C GLN A 172 1.48 8.41 -13.67
N GLU A 173 0.77 8.43 -12.56
CA GLU A 173 0.22 9.63 -11.94
C GLU A 173 1.30 10.70 -11.74
N ALA A 174 2.41 10.33 -11.08
CA ALA A 174 3.52 11.23 -10.84
C ALA A 174 4.09 11.88 -12.12
N ARG A 175 4.15 11.12 -13.22
CA ARG A 175 4.62 11.64 -14.53
C ARG A 175 3.66 12.61 -15.21
N LEU A 176 2.38 12.52 -14.86
CA LEU A 176 1.33 13.31 -15.49
C LEU A 176 0.91 14.53 -14.66
N THR A 177 1.46 14.69 -13.45
CA THR A 177 1.05 15.74 -12.52
C THR A 177 1.23 17.15 -13.11
N ASP A 178 2.34 17.39 -13.78
CA ASP A 178 2.67 18.70 -14.35
C ASP A 178 2.11 18.91 -15.78
N ASP A 179 1.41 17.92 -16.35
CA ASP A 179 0.81 18.02 -17.68
C ASP A 179 -0.66 18.44 -17.59
N PRO A 180 -0.99 19.72 -17.88
CA PRO A 180 -2.38 20.20 -17.80
C PRO A 180 -3.29 19.53 -18.85
N THR A 181 -2.73 18.93 -19.89
CA THR A 181 -3.50 18.23 -20.95
C THR A 181 -3.82 16.78 -20.56
N ALA A 182 -3.28 16.28 -19.46
CA ALA A 182 -3.45 14.90 -19.03
C ALA A 182 -4.57 14.70 -18.00
N ALA A 183 -5.47 15.66 -17.80
CA ALA A 183 -6.52 15.59 -16.79
C ALA A 183 -7.38 14.31 -16.89
N ASP A 184 -7.85 13.97 -18.11
CA ASP A 184 -8.67 12.78 -18.33
C ASP A 184 -7.89 11.48 -18.02
N ARG A 185 -6.60 11.44 -18.38
CA ARG A 185 -5.74 10.29 -18.08
C ARG A 185 -5.49 10.13 -16.58
N ARG A 186 -5.29 11.25 -15.86
CA ARG A 186 -5.18 11.20 -14.40
C ARG A 186 -6.47 10.70 -13.76
N ALA A 187 -7.64 11.18 -14.22
CA ALA A 187 -8.92 10.70 -13.73
C ALA A 187 -9.07 9.18 -13.91
N THR A 188 -8.72 8.65 -15.07
CA THR A 188 -8.72 7.20 -15.30
C THR A 188 -7.76 6.46 -14.37
N ILE A 189 -6.56 6.99 -14.12
CA ILE A 189 -5.61 6.39 -13.19
C ILE A 189 -6.21 6.36 -11.77
N HIS A 190 -6.81 7.45 -11.31
CA HIS A 190 -7.45 7.50 -9.99
C HIS A 190 -8.62 6.51 -9.87
N GLU A 191 -9.43 6.34 -10.91
CA GLU A 191 -10.49 5.32 -10.95
C GLU A 191 -9.93 3.90 -10.83
N LEU A 192 -8.83 3.60 -11.53
CA LEU A 192 -8.15 2.31 -11.43
C LEU A 192 -7.54 2.09 -10.03
N GLN A 193 -6.89 3.11 -9.46
CA GLN A 193 -6.36 3.05 -8.10
C GLN A 193 -7.49 2.81 -7.07
N ALA A 194 -8.57 3.58 -7.13
CA ALA A 194 -9.71 3.42 -6.23
C ALA A 194 -10.35 2.03 -6.36
N SER A 195 -10.50 1.54 -7.59
CA SER A 195 -11.05 0.21 -7.85
C SER A 195 -10.15 -0.90 -7.31
N THR A 196 -8.83 -0.76 -7.47
CA THR A 196 -7.85 -1.71 -6.92
C THR A 196 -7.88 -1.71 -5.41
N LEU A 197 -7.88 -0.53 -4.77
CA LEU A 197 -7.95 -0.40 -3.31
C LEU A 197 -9.22 -1.01 -2.73
N ALA A 198 -10.35 -0.90 -3.45
CA ALA A 198 -11.60 -1.55 -3.05
C ALA A 198 -11.50 -3.08 -3.04
N THR A 199 -10.63 -3.69 -3.86
CA THR A 199 -10.40 -5.14 -3.84
C THR A 199 -9.50 -5.61 -2.69
N LEU A 200 -8.79 -4.69 -2.01
CA LEU A 200 -7.86 -4.99 -0.92
C LEU A 200 -8.51 -4.97 0.47
N GLY A 201 -9.83 -4.90 0.56
CA GLY A 201 -10.55 -4.89 1.85
C GLY A 201 -10.33 -6.12 2.73
N TRP A 202 -9.88 -7.23 2.15
CA TRP A 202 -9.53 -8.46 2.87
C TRP A 202 -8.23 -8.37 3.69
N LEU A 203 -7.43 -7.32 3.51
CA LEU A 203 -6.17 -7.12 4.25
C LEU A 203 -6.35 -7.07 5.77
N ASP A 204 -7.53 -6.73 6.29
CA ASP A 204 -7.82 -6.82 7.72
C ASP A 204 -7.75 -8.26 8.23
N GLN A 205 -8.32 -9.21 7.48
CA GLN A 205 -8.29 -10.64 7.82
C GLN A 205 -6.88 -11.22 7.63
N PHE A 206 -6.20 -10.81 6.56
CA PHE A 206 -4.84 -11.22 6.27
C PHE A 206 -3.86 -10.76 7.35
N GLU A 207 -3.91 -9.49 7.77
CA GLU A 207 -3.09 -8.97 8.88
C GLU A 207 -3.32 -9.78 10.16
N ALA A 208 -4.58 -10.02 10.52
CA ALA A 208 -4.89 -10.78 11.73
C ALA A 208 -4.34 -12.21 11.68
N ALA A 209 -4.43 -12.88 10.52
CA ALA A 209 -3.88 -14.22 10.33
C ALA A 209 -2.35 -14.22 10.44
N VAL A 210 -1.67 -13.30 9.73
CA VAL A 210 -0.20 -13.19 9.77
C VAL A 210 0.29 -12.85 11.17
N ALA A 211 -0.38 -11.95 11.90
CA ALA A 211 0.00 -11.59 13.26
C ALA A 211 -0.06 -12.76 14.24
N ASN A 212 -0.92 -13.75 13.99
CA ASN A 212 -1.02 -14.96 14.82
C ASN A 212 0.09 -15.98 14.54
N GLU A 213 0.59 -16.04 13.31
CA GLU A 213 1.49 -17.09 12.84
C GLU A 213 2.94 -16.64 12.64
N ASP A 214 3.20 -15.31 12.56
CA ASP A 214 4.56 -14.78 12.32
C ASP A 214 5.49 -15.07 13.49
N THR A 215 6.48 -15.91 13.22
CA THR A 215 7.49 -16.36 14.19
C THR A 215 8.85 -15.70 14.01
N VAL A 216 9.00 -14.84 13.00
CA VAL A 216 10.26 -14.13 12.66
C VAL A 216 10.20 -12.71 13.21
N GLU A 217 10.37 -12.57 14.51
CA GLU A 217 10.46 -11.27 15.22
C GLU A 217 9.30 -10.29 14.91
N GLY A 218 8.19 -10.76 14.36
CA GLY A 218 7.03 -9.95 13.97
C GLY A 218 7.23 -9.11 12.70
N VAL A 219 8.26 -9.40 11.89
CA VAL A 219 8.58 -8.60 10.68
C VAL A 219 7.43 -8.65 9.68
N PHE A 220 6.95 -9.84 9.30
CA PHE A 220 5.86 -9.95 8.32
C PHE A 220 4.54 -9.45 8.90
N ALA A 221 4.27 -9.63 10.20
CA ALA A 221 3.14 -9.02 10.88
C ALA A 221 3.25 -7.48 10.86
N GLY A 222 4.44 -6.93 11.10
CA GLY A 222 4.72 -5.50 11.00
C GLY A 222 4.47 -4.95 9.59
N ILE A 223 4.99 -5.62 8.56
CA ILE A 223 4.81 -5.21 7.16
C ILE A 223 3.34 -5.32 6.73
N THR A 224 2.64 -6.38 7.12
CA THR A 224 1.22 -6.56 6.78
C THR A 224 0.35 -5.49 7.45
N ARG A 225 0.64 -5.14 8.70
CA ARG A 225 -0.03 -4.03 9.41
C ARG A 225 0.23 -2.68 8.74
N LEU A 226 1.48 -2.43 8.32
CA LEU A 226 1.83 -1.24 7.56
C LEU A 226 1.05 -1.20 6.24
N ALA A 227 1.03 -2.31 5.48
CA ALA A 227 0.31 -2.42 4.22
C ALA A 227 -1.18 -2.09 4.40
N ARG A 228 -1.85 -2.68 5.40
CA ARG A 228 -3.25 -2.43 5.71
C ARG A 228 -3.51 -0.95 6.08
N THR A 229 -2.69 -0.39 6.96
CA THR A 229 -2.85 1.00 7.40
C THR A 229 -2.63 1.97 6.25
N PHE A 230 -1.60 1.72 5.45
CA PHE A 230 -1.26 2.54 4.28
C PHE A 230 -2.37 2.47 3.22
N THR A 231 -2.84 1.28 2.84
CA THR A 231 -3.90 1.14 1.82
C THR A 231 -5.23 1.75 2.28
N ALA A 232 -5.57 1.66 3.57
CA ALA A 232 -6.76 2.29 4.14
C ALA A 232 -6.67 3.82 4.10
N TRP A 233 -5.49 4.40 4.37
CA TRP A 233 -5.26 5.83 4.21
C TRP A 233 -5.31 6.21 2.73
N ASP A 234 -4.64 5.48 1.86
CA ASP A 234 -4.56 5.76 0.43
C ASP A 234 -5.95 5.75 -0.24
N ALA A 235 -6.81 4.81 0.14
CA ALA A 235 -8.19 4.74 -0.33
C ALA A 235 -9.05 5.95 0.10
N ARG A 236 -8.78 6.51 1.28
CA ARG A 236 -9.58 7.60 1.85
C ARG A 236 -9.05 8.98 1.46
N ASP A 237 -7.73 9.17 1.55
CA ASP A 237 -7.09 10.47 1.47
C ASP A 237 -6.03 10.55 0.36
N GLY A 238 -5.28 9.48 0.08
CA GLY A 238 -4.17 9.47 -0.86
C GLY A 238 -4.60 9.64 -2.31
N VAL A 239 -5.60 8.89 -2.76
CA VAL A 239 -6.14 9.01 -4.12
C VAL A 239 -6.96 10.30 -4.29
N GLN A 240 -7.65 10.77 -3.23
CA GLN A 240 -8.48 11.98 -3.28
C GLN A 240 -7.67 13.28 -3.30
N THR A 241 -6.51 13.33 -2.65
CA THR A 241 -5.63 14.51 -2.66
C THR A 241 -5.06 14.81 -4.04
N ALA A 242 -5.11 13.86 -4.95
CA ALA A 242 -4.66 14.02 -6.33
C ALA A 242 -5.70 14.72 -7.25
N VAL A 243 -6.94 14.94 -6.79
CA VAL A 243 -7.99 15.66 -7.54
C VAL A 243 -7.95 17.14 -7.16
N PRO A 244 -7.51 18.06 -8.05
CA PRO A 244 -7.58 19.48 -7.75
C PRO A 244 -9.06 19.88 -7.56
N THR A 245 -9.37 20.41 -6.39
CA THR A 245 -10.69 21.00 -6.11
C THR A 245 -10.87 22.18 -7.08
N THR A 246 -11.70 22.04 -8.09
CA THR A 246 -12.10 23.16 -8.94
C THR A 246 -12.95 24.06 -8.06
N ASP A 247 -12.39 25.16 -7.55
CA ASP A 247 -13.12 26.23 -6.93
C ASP A 247 -14.18 26.71 -7.94
N GLN A 248 -15.42 26.35 -7.69
CA GLN A 248 -16.55 26.97 -8.38
C GLN A 248 -16.68 28.40 -7.80
N ASP A 249 -15.96 29.32 -8.42
CA ASP A 249 -16.28 30.76 -8.30
C ASP A 249 -17.72 30.94 -8.82
N THR A 250 -18.67 30.84 -7.90
CA THR A 250 -20.03 31.36 -8.11
C THR A 250 -19.96 32.87 -8.03
N ASP A 251 -19.59 33.50 -9.17
CA ASP A 251 -19.79 34.91 -9.38
C ASP A 251 -21.30 35.18 -9.48
N THR A 252 -21.90 35.44 -8.32
CA THR A 252 -23.30 35.92 -8.25
C THR A 252 -23.27 37.44 -8.47
N THR A 253 -23.23 37.83 -9.73
CA THR A 253 -23.52 39.21 -10.10
C THR A 253 -25.02 39.47 -9.93
N SER A 254 -25.39 40.11 -8.83
CA SER A 254 -26.72 40.74 -8.65
C SER A 254 -26.87 41.94 -9.57
N GLN A 255 -27.94 41.95 -10.34
CA GLN A 255 -28.61 43.16 -10.81
C GLN A 255 -30.00 43.27 -10.16
#